data_36f398ac35cbdc5f4e5a03c32506d3df
#
_entry.id   36f398ac35cbdc5f4e5a03c32506d3df
#
_cell.length_a   1.000
_cell.length_b   1.000
_cell.length_c   1.000
_cell.angle_alpha   90.00
_cell.angle_beta   90.00
_cell.angle_gamma   90.00
#
_symmetry.space_group_name_H-M   'P 1'
#
loop_
_entity.id
_entity.type
_entity.pdbx_description
1 polymer ?
#
loop_
_entity_poly.entity_id
_entity_poly.type
_entity_poly.pdbx_seq_one_letter_code
_entity_poly.pdbx_strand_id
1 'polypeptide(L)'
;MDMDFDDQSSIKFKAMAWRQRESKKLFGVESTMLGSWGGLFQWCSNNTKAAVKATLLASGGIFDSNTPYVVDGWVVNAEEQKCIIVHTSENLILNTYRASVLHKESKIKVLAMDHTYRLVHEGHATLLIGSIAPDQSCKVIAYATCTDEATTSITASLKCVQAEARSVLLFRAQHGIDI
;
A
#
# COMPACT_ATOMS: atom_id res chain seq x y z
N MET A 1 9.14 -31.84 -26.01
CA MET A 1 10.05 -30.71 -26.32
C MET A 1 10.59 -30.25 -24.99
N ASP A 2 11.65 -30.93 -24.52
CA ASP A 2 12.26 -30.66 -23.23
C ASP A 2 13.09 -29.39 -23.36
N MET A 3 12.71 -28.34 -22.65
CA MET A 3 13.54 -27.14 -22.53
C MET A 3 14.77 -27.47 -21.68
N ASP A 4 15.93 -27.22 -22.24
CA ASP A 4 17.23 -27.49 -21.64
C ASP A 4 17.34 -26.80 -20.26
N PHE A 5 17.83 -27.51 -19.26
CA PHE A 5 17.95 -27.02 -17.88
C PHE A 5 18.82 -25.74 -17.76
N ASP A 6 19.76 -25.55 -18.69
CA ASP A 6 20.61 -24.36 -18.77
C ASP A 6 19.84 -23.11 -19.20
N ASP A 7 18.78 -23.26 -19.98
CA ASP A 7 17.95 -22.12 -20.44
C ASP A 7 17.06 -21.58 -19.31
N GLN A 8 16.59 -22.43 -18.42
CA GLN A 8 15.79 -22.01 -17.25
C GLN A 8 16.60 -21.21 -16.22
N SER A 9 17.87 -21.56 -16.00
CA SER A 9 18.75 -20.81 -15.11
C SER A 9 19.07 -19.42 -15.68
N SER A 10 19.31 -19.33 -16.98
CA SER A 10 19.55 -18.07 -17.71
C SER A 10 18.32 -17.14 -17.67
N ILE A 11 17.13 -17.68 -17.84
CA ILE A 11 15.86 -16.91 -17.75
C ILE A 11 15.64 -16.38 -16.34
N LYS A 12 15.86 -17.22 -15.30
CA LYS A 12 15.77 -16.77 -13.90
C LYS A 12 16.76 -15.66 -13.58
N PHE A 13 18.00 -15.77 -14.02
CA PHE A 13 19.04 -14.74 -13.82
C PHE A 13 18.69 -13.42 -14.51
N LYS A 14 18.21 -13.46 -15.75
CA LYS A 14 17.77 -12.28 -16.50
C LYS A 14 16.55 -11.63 -15.84
N ALA A 15 15.61 -12.42 -15.35
CA ALA A 15 14.44 -11.93 -14.65
C ALA A 15 14.83 -11.27 -13.31
N MET A 16 15.77 -11.83 -12.55
CA MET A 16 16.28 -11.22 -11.32
C MET A 16 17.01 -9.90 -11.59
N ALA A 17 17.87 -9.86 -12.60
CA ALA A 17 18.61 -8.65 -12.96
C ALA A 17 17.69 -7.53 -13.52
N TRP A 18 16.62 -7.90 -14.23
CA TRP A 18 15.59 -6.95 -14.65
C TRP A 18 14.82 -6.39 -13.45
N ARG A 19 14.42 -7.25 -12.52
CA ARG A 19 13.73 -6.86 -11.27
C ARG A 19 14.57 -5.94 -10.41
N GLN A 20 15.85 -6.21 -10.25
CA GLN A 20 16.76 -5.34 -9.50
C GLN A 20 16.86 -3.94 -10.13
N ARG A 21 16.88 -3.85 -11.47
CA ARG A 21 16.92 -2.58 -12.19
C ARG A 21 15.60 -1.81 -12.09
N GLU A 22 14.47 -2.48 -12.21
CA GLU A 22 13.16 -1.84 -12.09
C GLU A 22 12.83 -1.45 -10.64
N SER A 23 13.21 -2.26 -9.67
CA SER A 23 13.11 -1.92 -8.25
C SER A 23 13.92 -0.66 -7.93
N LYS A 24 15.14 -0.54 -8.45
CA LYS A 24 15.97 0.66 -8.29
C LYS A 24 15.35 1.91 -8.93
N LYS A 25 14.71 1.76 -10.10
CA LYS A 25 14.00 2.86 -10.78
C LYS A 25 12.73 3.28 -10.03
N LEU A 26 11.93 2.31 -9.60
CA LEU A 26 10.63 2.56 -9.00
C LEU A 26 10.73 2.99 -7.53
N PHE A 27 11.71 2.48 -6.79
CA PHE A 27 11.78 2.67 -5.33
C PHE A 27 13.04 3.43 -4.88
N GLY A 28 13.96 3.74 -5.77
CA GLY A 28 15.20 4.48 -5.44
C GLY A 28 16.14 3.73 -4.49
N VAL A 29 15.90 2.45 -4.22
CA VAL A 29 16.60 1.62 -3.24
C VAL A 29 17.22 0.42 -3.93
N GLU A 30 18.44 0.06 -3.57
CA GLU A 30 19.05 -1.18 -4.04
C GLU A 30 18.33 -2.38 -3.41
N SER A 31 18.07 -3.40 -4.22
CA SER A 31 17.30 -4.60 -3.79
C SER A 31 17.91 -5.32 -2.57
N THR A 32 19.22 -5.16 -2.33
CA THR A 32 19.92 -5.64 -1.15
C THR A 32 19.46 -4.96 0.14
N MET A 33 18.95 -3.71 0.07
CA MET A 33 18.42 -3.01 1.25
C MET A 33 17.02 -3.51 1.62
N LEU A 34 16.19 -3.90 0.66
CA LEU A 34 14.87 -4.49 0.92
C LEU A 34 14.95 -5.91 1.48
N GLY A 35 16.08 -6.61 1.28
CA GLY A 35 16.33 -7.93 1.85
C GLY A 35 16.62 -7.97 3.35
N SER A 36 16.61 -6.81 4.02
CA SER A 36 16.78 -6.70 5.47
C SER A 36 15.64 -5.90 6.11
N TRP A 37 15.33 -6.19 7.36
CA TRP A 37 14.34 -5.42 8.13
C TRP A 37 14.69 -3.93 8.19
N GLY A 38 15.97 -3.61 8.38
CA GLY A 38 16.45 -2.23 8.39
C GLY A 38 16.18 -1.51 7.07
N GLY A 39 16.41 -2.17 5.95
CA GLY A 39 16.12 -1.64 4.62
C GLY A 39 14.63 -1.44 4.37
N LEU A 40 13.81 -2.38 4.81
CA LEU A 40 12.35 -2.27 4.71
C LEU A 40 11.82 -1.08 5.53
N PHE A 41 12.28 -0.91 6.77
CA PHE A 41 11.90 0.23 7.59
C PHE A 41 12.36 1.56 7.01
N GLN A 42 13.59 1.61 6.50
CA GLN A 42 14.10 2.80 5.82
C GLN A 42 13.24 3.14 4.60
N TRP A 43 12.87 2.13 3.82
CA TRP A 43 11.99 2.32 2.68
C TRP A 43 10.61 2.84 3.13
N CYS A 44 9.98 2.25 4.14
CA CYS A 44 8.71 2.74 4.69
C CYS A 44 8.83 4.21 5.15
N SER A 45 9.90 4.56 5.88
CA SER A 45 10.15 5.91 6.35
C SER A 45 10.32 6.92 5.21
N ASN A 46 10.99 6.52 4.13
CA ASN A 46 11.21 7.36 2.96
C ASN A 46 9.95 7.50 2.09
N ASN A 47 8.95 6.65 2.28
CA ASN A 47 7.71 6.66 1.52
C ASN A 47 6.49 7.09 2.35
N THR A 48 6.69 7.62 3.55
CA THR A 48 5.60 8.27 4.30
C THR A 48 5.09 9.49 3.54
N LYS A 49 3.85 9.90 3.80
CA LYS A 49 3.24 11.09 3.19
C LYS A 49 4.15 12.32 3.24
N ALA A 50 4.74 12.60 4.40
CA ALA A 50 5.65 13.74 4.59
C ALA A 50 6.93 13.62 3.75
N ALA A 51 7.54 12.43 3.73
CA ALA A 51 8.77 12.20 3.00
C ALA A 51 8.55 12.25 1.47
N VAL A 52 7.48 11.62 0.97
CA VAL A 52 7.11 11.67 -0.46
C VAL A 52 6.83 13.11 -0.88
N LYS A 53 6.08 13.86 -0.08
CA LYS A 53 5.81 15.28 -0.34
C LYS A 53 7.10 16.10 -0.42
N ALA A 54 8.01 15.94 0.55
CA ALA A 54 9.29 16.65 0.58
C ALA A 54 10.16 16.31 -0.63
N THR A 55 10.26 15.03 -0.98
CA THR A 55 11.04 14.54 -2.14
C THR A 55 10.52 15.09 -3.47
N LEU A 56 9.19 15.06 -3.66
CA LEU A 56 8.57 15.61 -4.86
C LEU A 56 8.81 17.11 -4.99
N LEU A 57 8.60 17.88 -3.92
CA LEU A 57 8.83 19.32 -3.94
C LEU A 57 10.31 19.67 -4.20
N ALA A 58 11.24 18.92 -3.64
CA ALA A 58 12.67 19.13 -3.86
C ALA A 58 13.11 18.85 -5.31
N SER A 59 12.41 17.94 -6.01
CA SER A 59 12.65 17.62 -7.43
C SER A 59 11.83 18.48 -8.41
N GLY A 60 11.07 19.46 -7.93
CA GLY A 60 10.18 20.28 -8.76
C GLY A 60 8.88 19.57 -9.16
N GLY A 61 8.59 18.44 -8.55
CA GLY A 61 7.34 17.70 -8.74
C GLY A 61 6.20 18.24 -7.88
N ILE A 62 5.01 17.70 -8.11
CA ILE A 62 3.78 18.09 -7.40
C ILE A 62 3.29 16.88 -6.59
N PHE A 63 3.06 17.11 -5.29
CA PHE A 63 2.33 16.16 -4.47
C PHE A 63 0.83 16.44 -4.64
N ASP A 64 0.12 15.50 -5.26
CA ASP A 64 -1.32 15.57 -5.44
C ASP A 64 -2.06 14.51 -4.62
N SER A 65 -3.38 14.55 -4.64
CA SER A 65 -4.23 13.62 -3.90
C SER A 65 -4.16 12.17 -4.40
N ASN A 66 -3.64 11.94 -5.61
CA ASN A 66 -3.44 10.59 -6.17
C ASN A 66 -2.08 10.00 -5.80
N THR A 67 -1.16 10.84 -5.33
CA THR A 67 0.18 10.37 -4.96
C THR A 67 0.11 9.32 -3.86
N PRO A 68 0.56 8.08 -4.11
CA PRO A 68 0.53 7.02 -3.10
C PRO A 68 1.62 7.25 -2.06
N TYR A 69 1.34 6.84 -0.82
CA TYR A 69 2.28 6.87 0.28
C TYR A 69 2.07 5.72 1.25
N VAL A 70 3.09 5.43 2.04
CA VAL A 70 3.02 4.48 3.16
C VAL A 70 2.40 5.22 4.35
N VAL A 71 1.31 4.66 4.88
CA VAL A 71 0.68 5.17 6.10
C VAL A 71 1.50 4.75 7.30
N ASP A 72 1.82 3.46 7.36
CA ASP A 72 2.63 2.85 8.39
C ASP A 72 3.20 1.51 7.92
N GLY A 73 4.28 1.08 8.57
CA GLY A 73 4.88 -0.23 8.35
C GLY A 73 5.58 -0.73 9.60
N TRP A 74 5.26 -1.94 10.03
CA TRP A 74 5.86 -2.52 11.24
C TRP A 74 6.08 -4.01 11.12
N VAL A 75 7.02 -4.52 11.92
CA VAL A 75 7.27 -5.94 12.09
C VAL A 75 6.32 -6.48 13.15
N VAL A 76 5.58 -7.51 12.79
CA VAL A 76 4.72 -8.25 13.71
C VAL A 76 5.54 -9.25 14.51
N ASN A 77 6.40 -9.99 13.81
CA ASN A 77 7.33 -10.94 14.41
C ASN A 77 8.60 -11.04 13.55
N ALA A 78 9.73 -10.62 14.12
CA ALA A 78 11.00 -10.59 13.38
C ALA A 78 11.59 -12.00 13.16
N GLU A 79 11.38 -12.92 14.10
CA GLU A 79 11.89 -14.30 13.99
C GLU A 79 11.13 -15.07 12.89
N GLU A 80 9.82 -14.86 12.79
CA GLU A 80 8.98 -15.45 11.75
C GLU A 80 8.93 -14.62 10.46
N GLN A 81 9.71 -13.56 10.37
CA GLN A 81 9.74 -12.63 9.23
C GLN A 81 8.36 -12.05 8.86
N LYS A 82 7.57 -11.72 9.86
CA LYS A 82 6.23 -11.17 9.68
C LYS A 82 6.23 -9.66 9.75
N CYS A 83 5.71 -9.02 8.71
CA CYS A 83 5.52 -7.58 8.64
C CYS A 83 4.18 -7.20 8.02
N ILE A 84 3.80 -5.95 8.22
CA ILE A 84 2.65 -5.32 7.60
C ILE A 84 3.08 -3.96 7.10
N ILE A 85 2.70 -3.59 5.87
CA ILE A 85 2.92 -2.27 5.30
C ILE A 85 1.61 -1.79 4.69
N VAL A 86 1.11 -0.68 5.19
CA VAL A 86 -0.17 -0.11 4.76
C VAL A 86 0.08 1.07 3.81
N HIS A 87 -0.59 1.03 2.67
CA HIS A 87 -0.51 2.03 1.62
C HIS A 87 -1.87 2.65 1.33
N THR A 88 -1.87 3.94 1.01
CA THR A 88 -3.06 4.64 0.52
C THR A 88 -2.66 5.86 -0.31
N SER A 89 -3.66 6.62 -0.76
CA SER A 89 -3.55 8.01 -1.21
C SER A 89 -4.73 8.80 -0.67
N GLU A 90 -4.62 10.13 -0.63
CA GLU A 90 -5.74 10.95 -0.17
C GLU A 90 -7.00 10.72 -1.01
N ASN A 91 -6.83 10.53 -2.33
CA ASN A 91 -7.95 10.33 -3.24
C ASN A 91 -8.70 9.01 -2.99
N LEU A 92 -8.00 7.94 -2.61
CA LEU A 92 -8.66 6.68 -2.24
C LEU A 92 -9.56 6.88 -1.01
N ILE A 93 -9.08 7.60 0.00
CA ILE A 93 -9.84 7.94 1.20
C ILE A 93 -11.03 8.82 0.86
N LEU A 94 -10.80 9.89 0.08
CA LEU A 94 -11.84 10.85 -0.31
C LEU A 94 -12.94 10.22 -1.17
N ASN A 95 -12.58 9.37 -2.12
CA ASN A 95 -13.55 8.69 -2.97
C ASN A 95 -14.49 7.80 -2.15
N THR A 96 -13.95 7.10 -1.16
CA THR A 96 -14.77 6.29 -0.25
C THR A 96 -15.66 7.15 0.63
N TYR A 97 -15.14 8.25 1.16
CA TYR A 97 -15.93 9.21 1.94
C TYR A 97 -17.07 9.80 1.09
N ARG A 98 -16.76 10.31 -0.11
CA ARG A 98 -17.76 10.85 -1.05
C ARG A 98 -18.84 9.82 -1.37
N ALA A 99 -18.46 8.59 -1.69
CA ALA A 99 -19.42 7.51 -1.90
C ALA A 99 -20.32 7.30 -0.67
N SER A 100 -19.76 7.38 0.55
CA SER A 100 -20.53 7.22 1.78
C SER A 100 -21.49 8.39 2.06
N VAL A 101 -21.13 9.61 1.65
CA VAL A 101 -21.95 10.82 1.82
C VAL A 101 -23.06 10.89 0.79
N LEU A 102 -22.77 10.59 -0.47
CA LEU A 102 -23.77 10.55 -1.53
C LEU A 102 -24.89 9.54 -1.26
N HIS A 103 -24.59 8.51 -0.49
CA HIS A 103 -25.53 7.44 -0.15
C HIS A 103 -25.92 7.47 1.33
N LYS A 104 -26.20 8.66 1.87
CA LYS A 104 -26.62 8.87 3.27
C LYS A 104 -27.81 8.02 3.69
N GLU A 105 -28.69 7.69 2.77
CA GLU A 105 -29.89 6.89 3.03
C GLU A 105 -29.61 5.39 3.16
N SER A 106 -28.47 4.92 2.72
CA SER A 106 -28.07 3.53 2.91
C SER A 106 -27.73 3.27 4.37
N LYS A 107 -28.58 2.53 5.04
CA LYS A 107 -28.38 2.11 6.45
C LYS A 107 -27.25 1.11 6.62
N ILE A 108 -26.83 0.47 5.55
CA ILE A 108 -25.80 -0.59 5.57
C ILE A 108 -24.56 -0.08 4.85
N LYS A 109 -23.49 0.11 5.60
CA LYS A 109 -22.15 0.36 5.06
C LYS A 109 -21.37 -0.93 5.15
N VAL A 110 -21.07 -1.52 4.01
CA VAL A 110 -20.31 -2.77 3.93
C VAL A 110 -18.84 -2.45 3.73
N LEU A 111 -18.01 -2.85 4.68
CA LEU A 111 -16.57 -2.89 4.51
C LEU A 111 -16.22 -4.20 3.79
N ALA A 112 -15.53 -4.07 2.67
CA ALA A 112 -15.02 -5.22 1.92
C ALA A 112 -13.53 -5.38 2.21
N MET A 113 -13.11 -6.61 2.42
CA MET A 113 -11.71 -6.98 2.55
C MET A 113 -11.48 -8.25 1.74
N ASP A 114 -10.41 -8.25 0.98
CA ASP A 114 -10.01 -9.41 0.20
C ASP A 114 -8.50 -9.57 0.22
N HIS A 115 -8.03 -10.80 0.37
CA HIS A 115 -6.62 -11.13 0.28
C HIS A 115 -6.32 -11.62 -1.13
N THR A 116 -5.51 -10.86 -1.83
CA THR A 116 -5.03 -11.23 -3.17
C THR A 116 -3.57 -11.68 -3.09
N TYR A 117 -3.33 -12.91 -3.50
CA TYR A 117 -1.99 -13.47 -3.59
C TYR A 117 -1.33 -13.13 -4.93
N ARG A 118 0.00 -13.13 -4.95
CA ARG A 118 0.84 -12.94 -6.15
C ARG A 118 0.87 -11.53 -6.75
N LEU A 119 0.34 -10.52 -6.09
CA LEU A 119 0.56 -9.13 -6.52
C LEU A 119 1.98 -8.66 -6.18
N VAL A 120 2.58 -9.21 -5.13
CA VAL A 120 3.97 -8.96 -4.76
C VAL A 120 4.85 -10.18 -5.05
N HIS A 121 6.08 -9.90 -5.42
CA HIS A 121 7.01 -10.90 -5.94
C HIS A 121 7.29 -12.09 -5.00
N GLU A 122 7.28 -11.85 -3.71
CA GLU A 122 7.64 -12.85 -2.68
C GLU A 122 6.44 -13.68 -2.19
N GLY A 123 5.29 -13.55 -2.85
CA GLY A 123 4.09 -14.32 -2.51
C GLY A 123 3.37 -13.82 -1.25
N HIS A 124 3.74 -12.63 -0.75
CA HIS A 124 3.01 -12.03 0.36
C HIS A 124 1.58 -11.69 -0.05
N ALA A 125 0.65 -11.89 0.87
CA ALA A 125 -0.74 -11.53 0.68
C ALA A 125 -0.89 -10.00 0.64
N THR A 126 -1.65 -9.51 -0.32
CA THR A 126 -2.07 -8.12 -0.34
C THR A 126 -3.52 -8.05 0.11
N LEU A 127 -3.75 -7.43 1.26
CA LEU A 127 -5.08 -7.14 1.76
C LEU A 127 -5.61 -5.88 1.10
N LEU A 128 -6.65 -6.02 0.30
CA LEU A 128 -7.43 -4.89 -0.21
C LEU A 128 -8.48 -4.50 0.83
N ILE A 129 -8.52 -3.23 1.20
CA ILE A 129 -9.49 -2.67 2.12
C ILE A 129 -10.34 -1.67 1.33
N GLY A 130 -11.65 -1.89 1.31
CA GLY A 130 -12.56 -1.05 0.54
C GLY A 130 -13.95 -1.01 1.16
N SER A 131 -14.83 -0.23 0.57
CA SER A 131 -16.25 -0.23 0.86
C SER A 131 -17.07 -0.58 -0.38
N ILE A 132 -18.17 -1.27 -0.18
CA ILE A 132 -19.13 -1.55 -1.25
C ILE A 132 -20.09 -0.38 -1.33
N ALA A 133 -20.09 0.28 -2.48
CA ALA A 133 -21.05 1.34 -2.81
C ALA A 133 -22.40 0.71 -3.21
N PRO A 134 -23.51 1.48 -3.17
CA PRO A 134 -24.84 0.99 -3.56
C PRO A 134 -24.94 0.48 -5.00
N ASP A 135 -24.10 0.97 -5.89
CA ASP A 135 -23.95 0.46 -7.26
C ASP A 135 -23.20 -0.87 -7.34
N GLN A 136 -22.93 -1.51 -6.19
CA GLN A 136 -22.17 -2.73 -6.00
C GLN A 136 -20.68 -2.63 -6.41
N SER A 137 -20.20 -1.42 -6.72
CA SER A 137 -18.77 -1.23 -6.97
C SER A 137 -17.97 -1.23 -5.66
N CYS A 138 -16.79 -1.84 -5.67
CA CYS A 138 -15.85 -1.73 -4.56
C CYS A 138 -15.02 -0.43 -4.71
N LYS A 139 -15.09 0.42 -3.70
CA LYS A 139 -14.25 1.62 -3.59
C LYS A 139 -13.09 1.30 -2.67
N VAL A 140 -11.92 1.11 -3.26
CA VAL A 140 -10.69 0.82 -2.48
C VAL A 140 -10.33 2.05 -1.65
N ILE A 141 -10.01 1.83 -0.38
CA ILE A 141 -9.53 2.84 0.58
C ILE A 141 -8.02 2.75 0.73
N ALA A 142 -7.54 1.52 0.87
CA ALA A 142 -6.14 1.23 1.12
C ALA A 142 -5.82 -0.21 0.71
N TYR A 143 -4.55 -0.51 0.64
CA TYR A 143 -4.05 -1.86 0.56
C TYR A 143 -2.91 -2.08 1.55
N ALA A 144 -2.82 -3.28 2.09
CA ALA A 144 -1.74 -3.65 2.99
C ALA A 144 -1.02 -4.89 2.46
N THR A 145 0.30 -4.81 2.37
CA THR A 145 1.13 -5.99 2.16
C THR A 145 1.34 -6.66 3.51
N CYS A 146 0.83 -7.87 3.64
CA CYS A 146 0.90 -8.65 4.87
C CYS A 146 1.65 -9.94 4.61
N THR A 147 2.49 -10.37 5.56
CA THR A 147 3.14 -11.68 5.48
C THR A 147 2.25 -12.81 5.99
N ASP A 148 1.16 -12.46 6.67
CA ASP A 148 0.16 -13.43 7.15
C ASP A 148 -1.27 -12.85 7.06
N GLU A 149 -2.25 -13.74 7.22
CA GLU A 149 -3.69 -13.40 7.26
C GLU A 149 -4.26 -13.43 8.67
N ALA A 150 -3.41 -13.26 9.68
CA ALA A 150 -3.87 -13.28 11.06
C ALA A 150 -4.86 -12.14 11.35
N THR A 151 -5.84 -12.41 12.19
CA THR A 151 -6.82 -11.41 12.64
C THR A 151 -6.14 -10.18 13.24
N THR A 152 -5.01 -10.35 13.90
CA THR A 152 -4.20 -9.28 14.46
C THR A 152 -3.66 -8.35 13.38
N SER A 153 -3.15 -8.91 12.27
CA SER A 153 -2.63 -8.17 11.12
C SER A 153 -3.73 -7.38 10.42
N ILE A 154 -4.88 -8.01 10.19
CA ILE A 154 -6.06 -7.36 9.62
C ILE A 154 -6.54 -6.22 10.52
N THR A 155 -6.68 -6.47 11.81
CA THR A 155 -7.14 -5.47 12.78
C THR A 155 -6.19 -4.28 12.87
N ALA A 156 -4.90 -4.52 12.87
CA ALA A 156 -3.89 -3.47 12.89
C ALA A 156 -3.94 -2.61 11.61
N SER A 157 -4.05 -3.24 10.43
CA SER A 157 -4.21 -2.54 9.16
C SER A 157 -5.46 -1.66 9.14
N LEU A 158 -6.59 -2.16 9.62
CA LEU A 158 -7.83 -1.39 9.70
C LEU A 158 -7.72 -0.18 10.63
N LYS A 159 -7.09 -0.34 11.80
CA LYS A 159 -6.86 0.78 12.74
C LYS A 159 -5.97 1.86 12.11
N CYS A 160 -4.92 1.46 11.42
CA CYS A 160 -4.00 2.33 10.71
C CYS A 160 -4.76 3.15 9.63
N VAL A 161 -5.53 2.49 8.78
CA VAL A 161 -6.34 3.14 7.73
C VAL A 161 -7.39 4.07 8.35
N GLN A 162 -8.02 3.68 9.45
CA GLN A 162 -9.01 4.52 10.13
C GLN A 162 -8.38 5.80 10.69
N ALA A 163 -7.19 5.69 11.28
CA ALA A 163 -6.47 6.85 11.82
C ALA A 163 -6.10 7.83 10.70
N GLU A 164 -5.56 7.32 9.59
CA GLU A 164 -5.20 8.15 8.45
C GLU A 164 -6.41 8.80 7.79
N ALA A 165 -7.51 8.06 7.61
CA ALA A 165 -8.74 8.62 7.07
C ALA A 165 -9.27 9.78 7.93
N ARG A 166 -9.24 9.65 9.25
CA ARG A 166 -9.59 10.74 10.16
C ARG A 166 -8.67 11.95 10.00
N SER A 167 -7.36 11.71 9.90
CA SER A 167 -6.35 12.76 9.72
C SER A 167 -6.61 13.55 8.43
N VAL A 168 -6.80 12.87 7.31
CA VAL A 168 -7.08 13.50 6.01
C VAL A 168 -8.36 14.32 6.03
N LEU A 169 -9.45 13.76 6.55
CA LEU A 169 -10.75 14.44 6.59
C LEU A 169 -10.74 15.65 7.52
N LEU A 170 -10.12 15.53 8.70
CA LEU A 170 -9.99 16.64 9.63
C LEU A 170 -9.14 17.78 9.06
N PHE A 171 -8.00 17.45 8.45
CA PHE A 171 -7.14 18.45 7.81
C PHE A 171 -7.90 19.24 6.75
N ARG A 172 -8.64 18.58 5.85
CA ARG A 172 -9.40 19.24 4.81
C ARG A 172 -10.52 20.11 5.37
N ALA A 173 -11.24 19.61 6.38
CA ALA A 173 -12.30 20.38 7.04
C ALA A 173 -11.75 21.64 7.71
N GLN A 174 -10.60 21.57 8.38
CA GLN A 174 -9.96 22.70 9.06
C GLN A 174 -9.48 23.79 8.07
N HIS A 175 -9.12 23.40 6.85
CA HIS A 175 -8.58 24.32 5.84
C HIS A 175 -9.61 24.72 4.79
N GLY A 176 -10.89 24.36 4.98
CA GLY A 176 -11.97 24.69 4.01
C GLY A 176 -11.77 24.08 2.64
N ILE A 177 -11.03 22.95 2.56
CA ILE A 177 -10.79 22.23 1.32
C ILE A 177 -11.95 21.26 1.11
N ASP A 178 -12.58 21.29 -0.08
CA ASP A 178 -13.69 20.39 -0.40
C ASP A 178 -13.35 18.91 -0.16
N ILE A 179 -14.29 18.21 0.47
CA ILE A 179 -14.17 16.80 0.79
C ILE A 179 -14.92 15.95 -0.23
#